data_48e90e6f60ce5ecf94f541bd45dfafc2
#
_entry.id   48e90e6f60ce5ecf94f541bd45dfafc2
#
_cell.length_a   1.000
_cell.length_b   1.000
_cell.length_c   1.000
_cell.angle_alpha   90.00
_cell.angle_beta   90.00
_cell.angle_gamma   90.00
#
_symmetry.space_group_name_H-M   'P 1'
#
loop_
_entity.id
_entity.type
_entity.pdbx_description
1 polymer ?
#
loop_
_entity_poly.entity_id
_entity_poly.type
_entity_poly.pdbx_seq_one_letter_code
_entity_poly.pdbx_strand_id
1 'polypeptide(L)'
;MHTVSSPVLTHTLAPSAPALLAPDWSDHCCEPASRYVPTEFRIKQATEAWERREAHALRRAVFCVEQGVFVGSDVDAIDHQAHLLVACSCVAGDCDQVVGTVRIHEAELGVWWGSRLAVHPSFREHGLLGTTLIKLAVGMAHAQGAHAFWAHVQGQNVALFERMNWRLAREVLLHGRPHGLMQASLTHYPPCHTPEWGHVTVPGDSRRVKPQAQVNA
;
A
#
# COMPACT_ATOMS: atom_id res chain seq x y z
N MET A 1 -12.93 73.35 43.56
CA MET A 1 -11.86 72.36 43.31
C MET A 1 -12.25 71.10 44.11
N HIS A 2 -12.91 70.18 43.53
CA HIS A 2 -13.25 68.87 44.13
C HIS A 2 -12.61 67.78 43.30
N THR A 3 -11.62 67.14 43.85
CA THR A 3 -10.98 65.97 43.29
C THR A 3 -11.81 64.73 43.68
N VAL A 4 -12.37 64.04 42.69
CA VAL A 4 -13.06 62.78 42.89
C VAL A 4 -12.05 61.64 42.63
N SER A 5 -11.81 60.86 43.68
CA SER A 5 -10.94 59.67 43.64
C SER A 5 -11.80 58.46 43.26
N SER A 6 -11.44 57.80 42.17
CA SER A 6 -12.10 56.55 41.74
C SER A 6 -11.45 55.33 42.43
N PRO A 7 -12.24 54.34 42.83
CA PRO A 7 -11.68 53.10 43.43
C PRO A 7 -11.12 52.14 42.35
N VAL A 8 -9.93 51.62 42.65
CA VAL A 8 -9.26 50.59 41.88
C VAL A 8 -9.93 49.23 42.21
N LEU A 9 -10.55 48.61 41.22
CA LEU A 9 -11.06 47.23 41.28
C LEU A 9 -9.88 46.28 41.11
N THR A 10 -9.47 45.59 42.15
CA THR A 10 -8.56 44.47 42.11
C THR A 10 -9.30 43.22 41.62
N HIS A 11 -9.03 42.82 40.37
CA HIS A 11 -9.48 41.54 39.86
C HIS A 11 -8.59 40.42 40.44
N THR A 12 -9.14 39.61 41.29
CA THR A 12 -8.57 38.37 41.78
C THR A 12 -8.68 37.33 40.61
N LEU A 13 -7.55 36.96 40.02
CA LEU A 13 -7.47 35.90 39.05
C LEU A 13 -7.74 34.56 39.75
N ALA A 14 -8.77 33.85 39.32
CA ALA A 14 -9.01 32.48 39.71
C ALA A 14 -7.88 31.56 39.24
N PRO A 15 -7.50 30.52 40.01
CA PRO A 15 -6.47 29.57 39.59
C PRO A 15 -6.93 28.83 38.33
N SER A 16 -6.10 28.91 37.28
CA SER A 16 -6.30 28.13 36.06
C SER A 16 -6.25 26.63 36.38
N ALA A 17 -7.24 25.90 35.95
CA ALA A 17 -7.26 24.45 36.01
C ALA A 17 -6.03 23.87 35.31
N PRO A 18 -5.42 22.79 35.82
CA PRO A 18 -4.31 22.12 35.14
C PRO A 18 -4.76 21.67 33.76
N ALA A 19 -4.01 22.09 32.73
CA ALA A 19 -4.19 21.60 31.40
C ALA A 19 -3.98 20.07 31.42
N LEU A 20 -5.04 19.31 31.12
CA LEU A 20 -4.92 17.90 30.82
C LEU A 20 -4.02 17.79 29.59
N LEU A 21 -2.76 17.37 29.80
CA LEU A 21 -1.85 17.02 28.75
C LEU A 21 -2.55 15.93 27.91
N ALA A 22 -2.87 16.27 26.68
CA ALA A 22 -3.31 15.27 25.71
C ALA A 22 -2.20 14.21 25.61
N PRO A 23 -2.53 12.92 25.65
CA PRO A 23 -1.52 11.88 25.48
C PRO A 23 -0.79 12.11 24.16
N ASP A 24 0.53 12.13 24.24
CA ASP A 24 1.40 12.23 23.07
C ASP A 24 1.34 10.88 22.33
N TRP A 25 0.62 10.87 21.22
CA TRP A 25 0.48 9.70 20.35
C TRP A 25 1.64 9.56 19.36
N SER A 26 2.66 10.44 19.42
CA SER A 26 3.76 10.46 18.45
C SER A 26 4.68 9.25 18.54
N ASP A 27 4.80 8.61 19.71
CA ASP A 27 5.72 7.50 19.94
C ASP A 27 5.10 6.10 19.69
N HIS A 28 3.79 6.00 19.44
CA HIS A 28 3.13 4.68 19.30
C HIS A 28 2.98 4.19 17.87
N CYS A 29 3.36 4.98 16.87
CA CYS A 29 3.16 4.61 15.45
C CYS A 29 4.22 3.67 14.87
N CYS A 30 5.26 3.29 15.60
CA CYS A 30 6.39 2.52 15.06
C CYS A 30 6.89 1.36 15.92
N GLU A 31 6.21 0.98 16.98
CA GLU A 31 6.54 -0.33 17.56
C GLU A 31 6.01 -1.42 16.64
N PRO A 32 6.90 -2.27 16.08
CA PRO A 32 6.41 -3.45 15.38
C PRO A 32 5.58 -4.22 16.39
N ALA A 33 4.35 -4.57 16.03
CA ALA A 33 3.52 -5.48 16.80
C ALA A 33 4.25 -6.82 16.91
N SER A 34 5.24 -6.89 17.80
CA SER A 34 6.18 -8.02 17.97
C SER A 34 5.51 -9.29 18.47
N ARG A 35 4.17 -9.29 18.60
CA ARG A 35 3.40 -10.43 19.13
C ARG A 35 2.13 -10.77 18.36
N TYR A 36 1.70 -9.97 17.39
CA TYR A 36 0.52 -10.30 16.60
C TYR A 36 0.91 -10.83 15.22
N VAL A 37 0.63 -12.09 14.99
CA VAL A 37 0.74 -12.71 13.65
C VAL A 37 -0.66 -12.69 13.06
N PRO A 38 -0.91 -11.91 12.01
CA PRO A 38 -2.21 -11.89 11.35
C PRO A 38 -2.61 -13.28 10.90
N THR A 39 -3.84 -13.68 11.14
CA THR A 39 -4.37 -14.97 10.70
C THR A 39 -4.71 -14.95 9.22
N GLU A 40 -4.98 -13.77 8.68
CA GLU A 40 -5.32 -13.57 7.27
C GLU A 40 -4.94 -12.16 6.79
N PHE A 41 -4.86 -12.02 5.47
CA PHE A 41 -4.67 -10.74 4.80
C PHE A 41 -5.75 -10.56 3.75
N ARG A 42 -6.32 -9.36 3.66
CA ARG A 42 -7.24 -8.98 2.59
C ARG A 42 -6.52 -8.08 1.60
N ILE A 43 -6.48 -8.50 0.34
CA ILE A 43 -5.86 -7.75 -0.75
C ILE A 43 -6.97 -7.21 -1.64
N LYS A 44 -7.15 -5.88 -1.66
CA LYS A 44 -8.29 -5.23 -2.32
C LYS A 44 -7.93 -3.83 -2.85
N GLN A 45 -8.85 -3.22 -3.58
CA GLN A 45 -8.78 -1.79 -3.87
C GLN A 45 -9.06 -0.99 -2.58
N ALA A 46 -8.28 0.06 -2.36
CA ALA A 46 -8.48 0.96 -1.23
C ALA A 46 -9.77 1.78 -1.42
N THR A 47 -10.80 1.47 -0.64
CA THR A 47 -12.08 2.17 -0.64
C THR A 47 -12.17 3.20 0.46
N GLU A 48 -11.57 2.91 1.61
CA GLU A 48 -11.63 3.73 2.80
C GLU A 48 -10.53 4.80 2.84
N ALA A 49 -10.82 5.94 3.47
CA ALA A 49 -9.87 7.03 3.59
C ALA A 49 -8.64 6.66 4.44
N TRP A 50 -8.82 5.84 5.47
CA TRP A 50 -7.72 5.38 6.31
C TRP A 50 -6.77 4.44 5.55
N GLU A 51 -7.29 3.55 4.70
CA GLU A 51 -6.47 2.66 3.85
C GLU A 51 -5.56 3.47 2.93
N ARG A 52 -6.09 4.53 2.33
CA ARG A 52 -5.29 5.42 1.46
C ARG A 52 -4.21 6.15 2.25
N ARG A 53 -4.53 6.67 3.44
CA ARG A 53 -3.53 7.34 4.30
C ARG A 53 -2.40 6.40 4.70
N GLU A 54 -2.74 5.19 5.16
CA GLU A 54 -1.75 4.20 5.55
C GLU A 54 -0.92 3.68 4.38
N ALA A 55 -1.53 3.48 3.21
CA ALA A 55 -0.80 3.13 2.00
C ALA A 55 0.24 4.21 1.62
N HIS A 56 -0.11 5.49 1.71
CA HIS A 56 0.84 6.59 1.49
C HIS A 56 1.93 6.63 2.57
N ALA A 57 1.57 6.39 3.83
CA ALA A 57 2.54 6.29 4.92
C ALA A 57 3.53 5.14 4.70
N LEU A 58 3.04 3.95 4.32
CA LEU A 58 3.86 2.80 3.97
C LEU A 58 4.79 3.08 2.78
N ARG A 59 4.28 3.70 1.72
CA ARG A 59 5.08 4.11 0.55
C ARG A 59 6.20 5.05 0.97
N ARG A 60 5.89 6.07 1.78
CA ARG A 60 6.91 6.99 2.30
C ARG A 60 7.96 6.27 3.13
N ALA A 61 7.56 5.37 4.04
CA ALA A 61 8.49 4.59 4.84
C ALA A 61 9.44 3.75 3.97
N VAL A 62 8.91 3.09 2.94
CA VAL A 62 9.71 2.24 2.05
C VAL A 62 10.54 3.06 1.06
N PHE A 63 9.94 3.99 0.32
CA PHE A 63 10.64 4.65 -0.80
C PHE A 63 11.46 5.85 -0.39
N CYS A 64 11.06 6.59 0.66
CA CYS A 64 11.79 7.77 1.10
C CYS A 64 12.76 7.45 2.25
N VAL A 65 12.33 6.67 3.26
CA VAL A 65 13.15 6.41 4.45
C VAL A 65 14.07 5.21 4.23
N GLU A 66 13.52 4.03 3.90
CA GLU A 66 14.31 2.80 3.77
C GLU A 66 15.19 2.84 2.52
N GLN A 67 14.61 3.15 1.37
CA GLN A 67 15.33 3.08 0.08
C GLN A 67 16.01 4.38 -0.33
N GLY A 68 15.57 5.52 0.19
CA GLY A 68 16.13 6.83 -0.16
C GLY A 68 15.98 7.19 -1.65
N VAL A 69 14.94 6.65 -2.33
CA VAL A 69 14.68 6.92 -3.76
C VAL A 69 14.08 8.30 -3.96
N PHE A 70 13.23 8.73 -3.01
CA PHE A 70 12.57 10.04 -3.04
C PHE A 70 12.91 10.84 -1.79
N VAL A 71 12.98 12.15 -1.92
CA VAL A 71 13.20 13.08 -0.81
C VAL A 71 11.84 13.58 -0.30
N GLY A 72 11.54 13.32 0.97
CA GLY A 72 10.33 13.81 1.66
C GLY A 72 9.06 13.06 1.31
N SER A 73 8.69 12.96 0.02
CA SER A 73 7.48 12.29 -0.45
C SER A 73 7.69 11.61 -1.79
N ASP A 74 7.01 10.48 -2.00
CA ASP A 74 6.96 9.75 -3.28
C ASP A 74 5.66 10.02 -4.07
N VAL A 75 4.80 10.90 -3.55
CA VAL A 75 3.53 11.30 -4.18
C VAL A 75 3.81 12.17 -5.40
N ASP A 76 3.10 11.89 -6.49
CA ASP A 76 3.21 12.61 -7.76
C ASP A 76 1.82 12.86 -8.38
N ALA A 77 1.78 13.53 -9.55
CA ALA A 77 0.52 13.87 -10.22
C ALA A 77 -0.33 12.65 -10.59
N ILE A 78 0.29 11.47 -10.77
CA ILE A 78 -0.41 10.23 -11.10
C ILE A 78 -1.34 9.80 -9.95
N ASP A 79 -0.97 10.10 -8.70
CA ASP A 79 -1.76 9.69 -7.52
C ASP A 79 -3.20 10.24 -7.52
N HIS A 80 -3.46 11.36 -8.24
CA HIS A 80 -4.80 11.95 -8.33
C HIS A 80 -5.78 11.14 -9.19
N GLN A 81 -5.28 10.35 -10.14
CA GLN A 81 -6.09 9.55 -11.08
C GLN A 81 -5.88 8.04 -10.93
N ALA A 82 -4.94 7.65 -10.09
CA ALA A 82 -4.56 6.26 -9.95
C ALA A 82 -5.51 5.48 -9.04
N HIS A 83 -5.62 4.19 -9.31
CA HIS A 83 -6.20 3.23 -8.38
C HIS A 83 -5.12 2.73 -7.42
N LEU A 84 -5.44 2.77 -6.14
CA LEU A 84 -4.57 2.29 -5.09
C LEU A 84 -5.11 0.95 -4.59
N LEU A 85 -4.26 -0.08 -4.61
CA LEU A 85 -4.56 -1.39 -4.08
C LEU A 85 -3.76 -1.60 -2.80
N VAL A 86 -4.38 -2.27 -1.83
CA VAL A 86 -3.79 -2.50 -0.51
C VAL A 86 -3.85 -3.97 -0.12
N ALA A 87 -2.88 -4.39 0.67
CA ALA A 87 -2.94 -5.61 1.45
C ALA A 87 -3.08 -5.20 2.91
N CYS A 88 -4.20 -5.55 3.52
CA CYS A 88 -4.48 -5.29 4.93
C CYS A 88 -4.26 -6.55 5.74
N SER A 89 -3.57 -6.46 6.87
CA SER A 89 -3.67 -7.47 7.91
C SER A 89 -5.06 -7.44 8.52
N CYS A 90 -5.60 -8.60 8.90
CA CYS A 90 -6.94 -8.69 9.46
C CYS A 90 -6.92 -9.21 10.88
N VAL A 91 -7.76 -8.61 11.73
CA VAL A 91 -8.06 -9.05 13.09
C VAL A 91 -9.53 -9.46 13.12
N ALA A 92 -9.80 -10.72 13.44
CA ALA A 92 -11.18 -11.25 13.48
C ALA A 92 -11.99 -11.02 12.18
N GLY A 93 -11.31 -10.99 11.03
CA GLY A 93 -11.93 -10.76 9.72
C GLY A 93 -11.99 -9.29 9.27
N ASP A 94 -11.77 -8.33 10.16
CA ASP A 94 -11.75 -6.91 9.84
C ASP A 94 -10.34 -6.43 9.49
N CYS A 95 -10.24 -5.53 8.50
CA CYS A 95 -8.99 -4.90 8.13
C CYS A 95 -8.51 -3.96 9.24
N ASP A 96 -7.27 -4.16 9.70
CA ASP A 96 -6.67 -3.44 10.82
C ASP A 96 -5.55 -2.50 10.37
N GLN A 97 -4.61 -3.00 9.56
CA GLN A 97 -3.43 -2.25 9.13
C GLN A 97 -3.09 -2.51 7.67
N VAL A 98 -2.65 -1.49 6.95
CA VAL A 98 -2.11 -1.65 5.58
C VAL A 98 -0.66 -2.10 5.66
N VAL A 99 -0.39 -3.32 5.22
CA VAL A 99 0.93 -3.96 5.22
C VAL A 99 1.55 -4.10 3.82
N GLY A 100 0.79 -3.79 2.78
CA GLY A 100 1.27 -3.76 1.40
C GLY A 100 0.43 -2.84 0.54
N THR A 101 1.01 -2.31 -0.54
CA THR A 101 0.31 -1.46 -1.49
C THR A 101 0.92 -1.53 -2.87
N VAL A 102 0.12 -1.27 -3.90
CA VAL A 102 0.54 -1.01 -5.27
C VAL A 102 -0.39 0.02 -5.91
N ARG A 103 0.17 0.87 -6.76
CA ARG A 103 -0.56 1.88 -7.52
C ARG A 103 -0.64 1.47 -8.98
N ILE A 104 -1.83 1.57 -9.58
CA ILE A 104 -2.03 1.38 -11.02
C ILE A 104 -2.78 2.56 -11.63
N HIS A 105 -2.54 2.83 -12.92
CA HIS A 105 -3.26 3.85 -13.66
C HIS A 105 -3.29 3.51 -15.15
N GLU A 106 -4.28 4.00 -15.83
CA GLU A 106 -4.33 4.00 -17.29
C GLU A 106 -3.60 5.24 -17.81
N ALA A 107 -2.52 5.03 -18.57
CA ALA A 107 -1.73 6.14 -19.13
C ALA A 107 -2.25 6.56 -20.52
N GLU A 108 -2.71 5.59 -21.30
CA GLU A 108 -3.35 5.72 -22.59
C GLU A 108 -4.46 4.67 -22.67
N LEU A 109 -5.43 4.85 -23.56
CA LEU A 109 -6.57 3.94 -23.68
C LEU A 109 -6.12 2.48 -23.81
N GLY A 110 -6.46 1.65 -22.81
CA GLY A 110 -6.10 0.26 -22.71
C GLY A 110 -4.63 -0.03 -22.38
N VAL A 111 -3.79 0.99 -22.14
CA VAL A 111 -2.39 0.86 -21.71
C VAL A 111 -2.25 1.23 -20.24
N TRP A 112 -2.03 0.25 -19.42
CA TRP A 112 -1.96 0.38 -17.97
C TRP A 112 -0.54 0.28 -17.44
N TRP A 113 -0.30 0.95 -16.33
CA TRP A 113 0.97 0.94 -15.63
C TRP A 113 0.82 0.61 -14.15
N GLY A 114 1.69 -0.28 -13.66
CA GLY A 114 1.89 -0.54 -12.23
C GLY A 114 3.11 0.19 -11.68
N SER A 115 2.98 0.73 -10.48
CA SER A 115 4.07 1.44 -9.80
C SER A 115 3.89 1.42 -8.28
N ARG A 116 4.90 1.87 -7.54
CA ARG A 116 4.84 2.02 -6.07
C ARG A 116 4.43 0.74 -5.33
N LEU A 117 4.84 -0.44 -5.82
CA LEU A 117 4.68 -1.68 -5.08
C LEU A 117 5.57 -1.66 -3.84
N ALA A 118 4.97 -1.73 -2.68
CA ALA A 118 5.65 -1.77 -1.40
C ALA A 118 5.00 -2.79 -0.48
N VAL A 119 5.82 -3.50 0.31
CA VAL A 119 5.38 -4.38 1.39
C VAL A 119 6.17 -4.01 2.63
N HIS A 120 5.49 -3.89 3.75
CA HIS A 120 6.08 -3.58 5.05
C HIS A 120 7.18 -4.61 5.38
N PRO A 121 8.36 -4.19 5.87
CA PRO A 121 9.50 -5.09 6.09
C PRO A 121 9.17 -6.36 6.87
N SER A 122 8.40 -6.23 7.96
CA SER A 122 8.00 -7.36 8.81
C SER A 122 7.11 -8.41 8.12
N PHE A 123 6.54 -8.08 6.95
CA PHE A 123 5.63 -8.97 6.22
C PHE A 123 6.18 -9.47 4.88
N ARG A 124 7.44 -9.12 4.53
CA ARG A 124 8.05 -9.53 3.25
C ARG A 124 8.30 -11.04 3.17
N GLU A 125 8.62 -11.67 4.30
CA GLU A 125 8.85 -13.11 4.36
C GLU A 125 7.59 -13.94 4.16
N HIS A 126 6.41 -13.36 4.34
CA HIS A 126 5.14 -14.03 4.05
C HIS A 126 4.86 -14.21 2.55
N GLY A 127 5.80 -13.85 1.66
CA GLY A 127 6.00 -14.25 0.25
C GLY A 127 4.84 -14.01 -0.73
N LEU A 128 3.60 -13.94 -0.24
CA LEU A 128 2.40 -13.90 -1.08
C LEU A 128 1.84 -12.49 -1.29
N LEU A 129 2.10 -11.55 -0.38
CA LEU A 129 1.44 -10.23 -0.42
C LEU A 129 1.79 -9.46 -1.69
N GLY A 130 3.07 -9.33 -2.01
CA GLY A 130 3.52 -8.64 -3.21
C GLY A 130 3.00 -9.30 -4.50
N THR A 131 3.07 -10.63 -4.57
CA THR A 131 2.59 -11.38 -5.74
C THR A 131 1.07 -11.30 -5.90
N THR A 132 0.31 -11.32 -4.80
CA THR A 132 -1.15 -11.19 -4.83
C THR A 132 -1.57 -9.77 -5.19
N LEU A 133 -0.87 -8.74 -4.69
CA LEU A 133 -1.07 -7.34 -5.12
C LEU A 133 -0.84 -7.18 -6.63
N ILE A 134 0.24 -7.78 -7.18
CA ILE A 134 0.51 -7.75 -8.62
C ILE A 134 -0.61 -8.45 -9.39
N LYS A 135 -1.07 -9.62 -8.93
CA LYS A 135 -2.18 -10.36 -9.59
C LYS A 135 -3.47 -9.55 -9.61
N LEU A 136 -3.83 -8.94 -8.50
CA LEU A 136 -5.01 -8.08 -8.43
C LEU A 136 -4.87 -6.86 -9.34
N ALA A 137 -3.70 -6.21 -9.35
CA ALA A 137 -3.41 -5.05 -10.18
C ALA A 137 -3.60 -5.33 -11.67
N VAL A 138 -3.00 -6.43 -12.16
CA VAL A 138 -3.12 -6.82 -13.58
C VAL A 138 -4.53 -7.31 -13.89
N GLY A 139 -5.16 -8.09 -12.98
CA GLY A 139 -6.53 -8.59 -13.16
C GLY A 139 -7.57 -7.46 -13.19
N MET A 140 -7.40 -6.44 -12.35
CA MET A 140 -8.27 -5.25 -12.36
C MET A 140 -8.14 -4.47 -13.69
N ALA A 141 -6.92 -4.20 -14.13
CA ALA A 141 -6.69 -3.54 -15.41
C ALA A 141 -7.25 -4.36 -16.58
N HIS A 142 -7.08 -5.70 -16.56
CA HIS A 142 -7.63 -6.61 -17.57
C HIS A 142 -9.16 -6.54 -17.61
N ALA A 143 -9.84 -6.48 -16.45
CA ALA A 143 -11.29 -6.32 -16.38
C ALA A 143 -11.77 -4.97 -16.96
N GLN A 144 -10.92 -3.95 -16.95
CA GLN A 144 -11.18 -2.64 -17.53
C GLN A 144 -10.76 -2.51 -19.01
N GLY A 145 -10.46 -3.65 -19.66
CA GLY A 145 -10.14 -3.67 -21.10
C GLY A 145 -8.67 -3.37 -21.43
N ALA A 146 -7.77 -3.53 -20.48
CA ALA A 146 -6.34 -3.37 -20.76
C ALA A 146 -5.91 -4.37 -21.86
N HIS A 147 -5.20 -3.87 -22.85
CA HIS A 147 -4.49 -4.70 -23.84
C HIS A 147 -2.97 -4.75 -23.56
N ALA A 148 -2.45 -3.87 -22.71
CA ALA A 148 -1.07 -3.88 -22.25
C ALA A 148 -0.99 -3.43 -20.79
N PHE A 149 -0.14 -4.09 -20.01
CA PHE A 149 0.16 -3.71 -18.63
C PHE A 149 1.68 -3.69 -18.42
N TRP A 150 2.20 -2.54 -18.03
CA TRP A 150 3.63 -2.28 -17.90
C TRP A 150 4.03 -1.92 -16.47
N ALA A 151 5.29 -2.20 -16.13
CA ALA A 151 5.91 -1.70 -14.91
C ALA A 151 7.42 -1.52 -15.09
N HIS A 152 7.98 -0.56 -14.37
CA HIS A 152 9.41 -0.49 -14.12
C HIS A 152 9.71 -1.29 -12.85
N VAL A 153 10.38 -2.41 -13.01
CA VAL A 153 10.69 -3.37 -11.93
C VAL A 153 12.15 -3.22 -11.53
N GLN A 154 12.43 -3.02 -10.24
CA GLN A 154 13.79 -2.96 -9.74
C GLN A 154 14.56 -4.23 -10.13
N GLY A 155 15.84 -4.11 -10.54
CA GLY A 155 16.61 -5.20 -11.10
C GLY A 155 16.62 -6.48 -10.27
N GLN A 156 16.67 -6.36 -8.94
CA GLN A 156 16.59 -7.49 -8.01
C GLN A 156 15.28 -8.28 -8.06
N ASN A 157 14.21 -7.69 -8.57
CA ASN A 157 12.88 -8.30 -8.63
C ASN A 157 12.53 -8.84 -10.03
N VAL A 158 13.33 -8.60 -11.05
CA VAL A 158 13.08 -9.02 -12.44
C VAL A 158 12.78 -10.52 -12.51
N ALA A 159 13.62 -11.36 -11.89
CA ALA A 159 13.44 -12.81 -11.89
C ALA A 159 12.12 -13.27 -11.20
N LEU A 160 11.61 -12.51 -10.21
CA LEU A 160 10.31 -12.78 -9.62
C LEU A 160 9.18 -12.49 -10.61
N PHE A 161 9.25 -11.37 -11.32
CA PHE A 161 8.25 -10.98 -12.30
C PHE A 161 8.25 -11.94 -13.51
N GLU A 162 9.40 -12.41 -13.97
CA GLU A 162 9.49 -13.44 -15.02
C GLU A 162 8.76 -14.72 -14.61
N ARG A 163 8.95 -15.21 -13.36
CA ARG A 163 8.18 -16.36 -12.83
C ARG A 163 6.68 -16.10 -12.72
N MET A 164 6.27 -14.83 -12.73
CA MET A 164 4.87 -14.41 -12.76
C MET A 164 4.35 -14.15 -14.19
N ASN A 165 5.01 -14.68 -15.22
CA ASN A 165 4.64 -14.49 -16.62
C ASN A 165 4.72 -13.03 -17.11
N TRP A 166 5.72 -12.29 -16.63
CA TRP A 166 6.10 -11.01 -17.19
C TRP A 166 7.31 -11.18 -18.10
N ARG A 167 7.37 -10.37 -19.15
CA ARG A 167 8.47 -10.36 -20.09
C ARG A 167 9.28 -9.08 -19.94
N LEU A 168 10.59 -9.21 -19.83
CA LEU A 168 11.52 -8.08 -19.90
C LEU A 168 11.56 -7.55 -21.35
N ALA A 169 11.22 -6.28 -21.53
CA ALA A 169 11.30 -5.60 -22.81
C ALA A 169 12.68 -4.93 -23.01
N ARG A 170 13.15 -4.27 -21.97
CA ARG A 170 14.50 -3.65 -21.95
C ARG A 170 14.91 -3.31 -20.52
N GLU A 171 16.21 -3.14 -20.32
CA GLU A 171 16.77 -2.57 -19.11
C GLU A 171 16.79 -1.04 -19.19
N VAL A 172 16.55 -0.37 -18.06
CA VAL A 172 16.57 1.09 -17.93
C VAL A 172 17.21 1.49 -16.60
N LEU A 173 17.79 2.67 -16.56
CA LEU A 173 18.33 3.24 -15.32
C LEU A 173 17.32 4.30 -14.80
N LEU A 174 16.75 4.06 -13.63
CA LEU A 174 15.81 4.99 -12.97
C LEU A 174 16.33 5.32 -11.57
N HIS A 175 16.37 6.60 -11.23
CA HIS A 175 16.90 7.09 -9.96
C HIS A 175 18.30 6.51 -9.63
N GLY A 176 19.17 6.37 -10.65
CA GLY A 176 20.49 5.81 -10.50
C GLY A 176 20.55 4.30 -10.22
N ARG A 177 19.43 3.57 -10.35
CA ARG A 177 19.34 2.13 -10.10
C ARG A 177 18.87 1.37 -11.34
N PRO A 178 19.39 0.14 -11.58
CA PRO A 178 18.95 -0.68 -12.71
C PRO A 178 17.49 -1.14 -12.48
N HIS A 179 16.69 -1.02 -13.52
CA HIS A 179 15.30 -1.48 -13.59
C HIS A 179 15.06 -2.23 -14.90
N GLY A 180 14.15 -3.19 -14.89
CA GLY A 180 13.58 -3.76 -16.10
C GLY A 180 12.28 -3.06 -16.46
N LEU A 181 12.12 -2.59 -17.70
CA LEU A 181 10.81 -2.31 -18.26
C LEU A 181 10.17 -3.65 -18.61
N MET A 182 9.12 -4.02 -17.89
CA MET A 182 8.48 -5.33 -18.02
C MET A 182 7.01 -5.21 -18.41
N GLN A 183 6.55 -6.19 -19.18
CA GLN A 183 5.15 -6.30 -19.62
C GLN A 183 4.53 -7.59 -19.08
N ALA A 184 3.35 -7.48 -18.48
CA ALA A 184 2.56 -8.63 -18.05
C ALA A 184 1.94 -9.36 -19.23
N SER A 185 1.94 -10.69 -19.21
CA SER A 185 1.17 -11.52 -20.13
C SER A 185 -0.27 -11.65 -19.61
N LEU A 186 -1.18 -10.81 -20.11
CA LEU A 186 -2.55 -10.70 -19.60
C LEU A 186 -3.32 -12.03 -19.61
N THR A 187 -3.00 -12.95 -20.51
CA THR A 187 -3.63 -14.29 -20.59
C THR A 187 -3.44 -15.12 -19.31
N HIS A 188 -2.44 -14.80 -18.48
CA HIS A 188 -2.19 -15.46 -17.20
C HIS A 188 -2.86 -14.76 -16.01
N TYR A 189 -3.57 -13.66 -16.25
CA TYR A 189 -4.22 -12.85 -15.24
C TYR A 189 -5.72 -12.74 -15.54
N PRO A 190 -6.56 -13.58 -14.92
CA PRO A 190 -8.01 -13.52 -15.14
C PRO A 190 -8.54 -12.13 -14.73
N PRO A 191 -9.54 -11.59 -15.47
CA PRO A 191 -10.16 -10.32 -15.13
C PRO A 191 -10.75 -10.33 -13.72
N CYS A 192 -10.51 -9.29 -12.95
CA CYS A 192 -11.09 -9.08 -11.63
C CYS A 192 -12.09 -7.91 -11.69
N HIS A 193 -13.38 -8.21 -11.66
CA HIS A 193 -14.46 -7.23 -11.77
C HIS A 193 -14.91 -6.66 -10.42
N THR A 194 -14.43 -7.23 -9.32
CA THR A 194 -14.80 -6.83 -7.94
C THR A 194 -13.55 -6.56 -7.09
N PRO A 195 -12.67 -5.63 -7.52
CA PRO A 195 -11.41 -5.38 -6.82
C PRO A 195 -11.62 -4.78 -5.41
N GLU A 196 -12.78 -4.20 -5.12
CA GLU A 196 -13.17 -3.69 -3.80
C GLU A 196 -13.36 -4.81 -2.77
N TRP A 197 -13.74 -6.01 -3.20
CA TRP A 197 -13.81 -7.22 -2.35
C TRP A 197 -12.46 -7.94 -2.31
N GLY A 198 -11.78 -8.00 -3.44
CA GLY A 198 -10.44 -8.54 -3.62
C GLY A 198 -10.31 -10.02 -3.24
N HIS A 199 -9.18 -10.35 -2.60
CA HIS A 199 -8.81 -11.70 -2.22
C HIS A 199 -8.43 -11.77 -0.74
N VAL A 200 -8.80 -12.87 -0.08
CA VAL A 200 -8.28 -13.22 1.24
C VAL A 200 -7.17 -14.26 1.07
N THR A 201 -6.05 -14.08 1.75
CA THR A 201 -4.94 -15.02 1.79
C THR A 201 -4.51 -15.30 3.22
N VAL A 202 -4.12 -16.53 3.49
CA VAL A 202 -3.72 -16.99 4.83
C VAL A 202 -2.21 -17.22 4.85
N PRO A 203 -1.47 -16.80 5.90
CA PRO A 203 -0.06 -17.13 6.04
C PRO A 203 0.15 -18.64 5.95
N GLY A 204 1.02 -19.11 5.07
CA GLY A 204 1.32 -20.54 4.90
C GLY A 204 0.57 -21.25 3.78
N ASP A 205 -0.36 -20.62 3.08
CA ASP A 205 -1.14 -21.25 2.00
C ASP A 205 -0.35 -21.44 0.68
N SER A 206 0.92 -21.05 0.65
CA SER A 206 1.83 -21.28 -0.49
C SER A 206 2.06 -22.76 -0.83
N ARG A 207 1.54 -23.71 -0.05
CA ARG A 207 1.68 -25.15 -0.26
C ARG A 207 0.43 -25.85 -0.78
N ARG A 208 -0.69 -25.16 -1.01
CA ARG A 208 -2.01 -25.80 -1.31
C ARG A 208 -2.63 -25.48 -2.67
N VAL A 209 -1.85 -25.15 -3.68
CA VAL A 209 -2.38 -25.22 -5.06
C VAL A 209 -1.66 -26.34 -5.80
N LYS A 210 -1.90 -27.57 -5.39
CA LYS A 210 -1.84 -28.69 -6.33
C LYS A 210 -3.22 -28.77 -7.00
N PRO A 211 -3.33 -28.71 -8.33
CA PRO A 211 -4.57 -29.03 -9.01
C PRO A 211 -4.91 -30.48 -8.65
N GLN A 212 -6.10 -30.70 -8.10
CA GLN A 212 -6.65 -32.03 -8.02
C GLN A 212 -6.76 -32.56 -9.46
N ALA A 213 -6.01 -33.62 -9.74
CA ALA A 213 -6.21 -34.41 -10.93
C ALA A 213 -7.68 -34.90 -10.91
N GLN A 214 -8.42 -34.53 -11.94
CA GLN A 214 -9.71 -35.12 -12.20
C GLN A 214 -9.50 -36.63 -12.35
N VAL A 215 -10.01 -37.39 -11.40
CA VAL A 215 -10.17 -38.82 -11.53
C VAL A 215 -11.41 -39.00 -12.42
N ASN A 216 -11.16 -39.29 -13.68
CA ASN A 216 -12.21 -39.79 -14.57
C ASN A 216 -12.57 -41.20 -14.13
N ALA A 217 -13.83 -41.40 -13.72
CA ALA A 217 -14.51 -42.67 -13.71
C ALA A 217 -15.42 -42.77 -14.92
#